data_9ad3563035734105b023a7ccfd4bffdd
#
_entry.id   9ad3563035734105b023a7ccfd4bffdd
#
_cell.length_a   1.000
_cell.length_b   1.000
_cell.length_c   1.000
_cell.angle_alpha   90.00
_cell.angle_beta   90.00
_cell.angle_gamma   90.00
#
_symmetry.space_group_name_H-M   'P 1'
#
loop_
_entity.id
_entity.type
_entity.pdbx_description
1 polymer ?
#
loop_
_entity_poly.entity_id
_entity_poly.type
_entity_poly.pdbx_seq_one_letter_code
_entity_poly.pdbx_strand_id
1 'polypeptide(L)' 'MKTRSTSRKYSRNTEKRFSVLGYAVNKRGLTKHAHATVYGIGPGEAILRATEELEELGMTHFRALKVTQLSA' A
#
# COMPACT_ATOMS: atom_id res chain seq x y z
N MET A 1 -0.89 -26.86 -2.03
CA MET A 1 -1.07 -26.71 -2.01
C MET A 1 -1.41 -26.34 -1.59
N LYS A 2 -1.26 -26.26 -1.42
CA LYS A 2 -1.47 -25.89 -1.25
C LYS A 2 -1.46 -25.38 -0.56
N THR A 3 -1.08 -25.36 -0.17
CA THR A 3 -1.02 -24.90 0.49
C THR A 3 -0.95 -23.89 0.63
N ARG A 4 -0.34 -23.60 0.95
CA ARG A 4 -0.23 -22.30 0.89
C ARG A 4 -1.43 -21.51 1.07
N SER A 5 -2.40 -21.88 0.77
CA SER A 5 -3.67 -21.20 0.85
C SER A 5 -4.10 -20.95 2.29
N THR A 6 -3.56 -21.68 3.20
CA THR A 6 -3.92 -21.53 4.59
C THR A 6 -3.65 -20.11 5.09
N SER A 7 -2.52 -19.58 4.81
CA SER A 7 -2.21 -18.25 5.30
C SER A 7 -3.10 -17.22 4.66
N ARG A 8 -3.52 -17.45 3.44
CA ARG A 8 -4.39 -16.50 2.81
C ARG A 8 -5.75 -16.43 3.48
N LYS A 9 -6.21 -17.53 4.02
CA LYS A 9 -7.53 -17.53 4.64
C LYS A 9 -7.57 -16.65 5.86
N TYR A 10 -6.58 -16.75 6.71
CA TYR A 10 -6.65 -15.91 7.89
C TYR A 10 -6.27 -14.47 7.57
N SER A 11 -5.53 -14.25 6.51
CA SER A 11 -5.27 -12.88 6.10
C SER A 11 -6.53 -12.13 5.78
N ARG A 12 -7.47 -12.78 5.15
CA ARG A 12 -8.71 -12.11 4.79
C ARG A 12 -9.49 -11.66 6.00
N ASN A 13 -9.34 -12.35 7.12
CA ASN A 13 -10.03 -11.96 8.34
C ASN A 13 -9.40 -10.76 9.03
N THR A 14 -8.12 -10.54 8.79
CA THR A 14 -7.40 -9.49 9.48
C THR A 14 -7.03 -8.34 8.60
N GLU A 15 -6.94 -8.57 7.30
CA GLU A 15 -6.54 -7.51 6.39
C GLU A 15 -7.71 -6.67 5.94
N LYS A 16 -7.45 -5.37 5.84
CA LYS A 16 -8.43 -4.40 5.37
C LYS A 16 -7.87 -3.70 4.16
N ARG A 17 -8.73 -3.14 3.37
CA ARG A 17 -8.31 -2.42 2.18
C ARG A 17 -8.17 -0.94 2.51
N PHE A 18 -7.06 -0.36 2.08
CA PHE A 18 -6.78 1.04 2.35
C PHE A 18 -6.45 1.77 1.07
N SER A 19 -6.86 3.02 1.02
CA SER A 19 -6.43 3.98 0.00
C SER A 19 -5.37 4.86 0.63
N VAL A 20 -4.18 4.88 0.03
CA VAL A 20 -3.07 5.68 0.54
C VAL A 20 -2.74 6.75 -0.47
N LEU A 21 -2.89 8.00 -0.07
CA LEU A 21 -2.65 9.15 -0.92
C LEU A 21 -1.45 9.92 -0.41
N GLY A 22 -0.67 10.47 -1.34
CA GLY A 22 0.47 11.29 -0.94
C GLY A 22 1.25 11.79 -2.13
N TYR A 23 2.53 11.96 -1.93
CA TYR A 23 3.45 12.42 -2.95
C TYR A 23 4.63 11.50 -3.04
N ALA A 24 5.19 11.38 -4.23
CA ALA A 24 6.42 10.61 -4.42
C ALA A 24 7.22 11.27 -5.53
N VAL A 25 8.48 10.88 -5.64
CA VAL A 25 9.38 11.44 -6.65
C VAL A 25 9.51 10.42 -7.77
N ASN A 26 9.26 10.86 -9.00
CA ASN A 26 9.35 9.96 -10.13
C ASN A 26 10.79 9.83 -10.61
N LYS A 27 10.99 9.08 -11.70
CA LYS A 27 12.33 8.81 -12.20
C LYS A 27 13.04 10.06 -12.69
N ARG A 28 12.30 11.10 -12.99
CA ARG A 28 12.89 12.36 -13.43
C ARG A 28 13.23 13.27 -12.27
N GLY A 29 12.97 12.85 -11.05
CA GLY A 29 13.22 13.67 -9.89
C GLY A 29 12.12 14.67 -9.60
N LEU A 30 10.95 14.51 -10.21
CA LEU A 30 9.83 15.41 -10.00
C LEU A 30 8.87 14.84 -8.97
N THR A 31 8.37 15.69 -8.10
CA THR A 31 7.38 15.31 -7.11
C THR A 31 6.01 15.25 -7.76
N LYS A 32 5.34 14.13 -7.60
CA LYS A 32 4.03 13.90 -8.20
C LYS A 32 3.08 13.35 -7.16
N HIS A 33 1.80 13.56 -7.38
CA HIS A 33 0.79 12.88 -6.59
C HIS A 33 0.94 11.39 -6.76
N ALA A 34 0.77 10.67 -5.68
CA ALA A 34 0.88 9.22 -5.70
C ALA A 34 -0.28 8.63 -4.93
N HIS A 35 -0.80 7.54 -5.44
CA HIS A 35 -1.95 6.88 -4.83
C HIS A 35 -1.80 5.38 -5.01
N ALA A 36 -2.07 4.64 -3.95
CA ALA A 36 -2.06 3.19 -4.02
C ALA A 36 -3.20 2.64 -3.18
N THR A 37 -3.82 1.59 -3.67
CA THR A 37 -4.82 0.86 -2.91
C THR A 37 -4.17 -0.44 -2.51
N VAL A 38 -4.07 -0.68 -1.21
CA VAL A 38 -3.34 -1.82 -0.69
C VAL A 38 -4.14 -2.49 0.41
N TYR A 39 -3.73 -3.70 0.76
CA TYR A 39 -4.28 -4.41 1.89
C TYR A 39 -3.29 -4.37 3.04
N GLY A 40 -3.82 -4.31 4.25
CA GLY A 40 -2.98 -4.34 5.45
C GLY A 40 -3.84 -4.48 6.67
N ILE A 41 -3.20 -4.80 7.78
CA ILE A 41 -3.92 -4.98 9.04
C ILE A 41 -4.14 -3.65 9.75
N GLY A 42 -3.47 -2.61 9.29
CA GLY A 42 -3.64 -1.28 9.87
C GLY A 42 -3.01 -0.24 8.96
N PRO A 43 -3.18 1.05 9.32
CA PRO A 43 -2.67 2.13 8.48
C PRO A 43 -1.16 2.10 8.30
N GLY A 44 -0.41 1.73 9.34
CA GLY A 44 1.03 1.68 9.22
C GLY A 44 1.50 0.68 8.19
N GLU A 45 0.91 -0.51 8.21
CA GLU A 45 1.25 -1.51 7.22
C GLU A 45 0.81 -1.10 5.83
N ALA A 46 -0.34 -0.43 5.73
CA ALA A 46 -0.81 0.06 4.44
C ALA A 46 0.18 1.05 3.83
N ILE A 47 0.74 1.91 4.64
CA ILE A 47 1.73 2.87 4.15
C ILE A 47 2.97 2.14 3.65
N LEU A 48 3.42 1.14 4.39
CA LEU A 48 4.57 0.35 3.97
C LEU A 48 4.33 -0.33 2.63
N ARG A 49 3.18 -0.96 2.48
CA ARG A 49 2.86 -1.66 1.24
C ARG A 49 2.70 -0.71 0.07
N ALA A 50 2.11 0.46 0.32
CA ALA A 50 1.98 1.47 -0.71
C ALA A 50 3.36 1.94 -1.16
N THR A 51 4.26 2.15 -0.21
CA THR A 51 5.62 2.55 -0.54
C THR A 51 6.29 1.52 -1.43
N GLU A 52 6.14 0.24 -1.10
CA GLU A 52 6.75 -0.82 -1.89
C GLU A 52 6.18 -0.86 -3.30
N GLU A 53 4.87 -0.73 -3.42
CA GLU A 53 4.25 -0.73 -4.74
C GLU A 53 4.73 0.42 -5.60
N LEU A 54 4.82 1.59 -5.01
CA LEU A 54 5.25 2.75 -5.75
C LEU A 54 6.71 2.66 -6.16
N GLU A 55 7.52 2.03 -5.31
CA GLU A 55 8.92 1.81 -5.67
C GLU A 55 9.04 0.89 -6.88
N GLU A 56 8.18 -0.10 -6.96
CA GLU A 56 8.18 -0.98 -8.13
C GLU A 56 7.84 -0.22 -9.41
N LEU A 57 7.09 0.85 -9.28
CA LEU A 57 6.76 1.69 -10.41
C LEU A 57 7.81 2.75 -10.69
N GLY A 58 8.89 2.75 -9.93
CA GLY A 58 9.97 3.70 -10.13
C GLY A 58 9.81 4.99 -9.35
N MET A 59 8.86 5.05 -8.44
CA MET A 59 8.66 6.23 -7.61
C MET A 59 9.32 6.02 -6.26
N THR A 60 9.98 7.07 -5.75
CA THR A 60 10.71 6.99 -4.51
C THR A 60 10.29 8.11 -3.58
N HIS A 61 10.77 8.06 -2.35
CA HIS A 61 10.53 9.12 -1.37
C HIS A 61 9.04 9.36 -1.15
N PHE A 62 8.27 8.28 -1.11
CA PHE A 62 6.83 8.41 -0.92
C PHE A 62 6.53 8.97 0.45
N ARG A 63 5.65 9.97 0.48
CA ARG A 63 5.17 10.53 1.73
C ARG A 63 3.65 10.44 1.74
N ALA A 64 3.14 9.63 2.65
CA ALA A 64 1.70 9.46 2.78
C ALA A 64 1.11 10.67 3.49
N LEU A 65 0.07 11.22 2.90
CA LEU A 65 -0.65 12.35 3.48
C LEU A 65 -1.99 11.93 4.05
N LYS A 66 -2.59 10.91 3.44
CA LYS A 66 -3.92 10.48 3.87
C LYS A 66 -4.05 8.99 3.65
N VAL A 67 -4.52 8.29 4.68
CA VAL A 67 -4.82 6.87 4.59
C VAL A 67 -6.28 6.68 4.96
N THR A 68 -7.02 6.07 4.07
CA THR A 68 -8.45 5.86 4.26
C THR A 68 -8.74 4.37 4.20
N GLN A 69 -9.41 3.86 5.20
CA GLN A 69 -9.85 2.47 5.18
C GLN A 69 -11.09 2.36 4.30
N LEU A 70 -10.99 1.52 3.28
CA LEU A 70 -12.07 1.37 2.30
C LEU A 70 -13.04 0.25 2.66
N SER A 71 -12.58 -0.71 3.43
CA SER A 71 -13.44 -1.81 3.83
C SER A 71 -13.03 -2.31 5.20
N ALA A 72 -13.98 -2.87 5.88
CA ALA A 72 -13.73 -3.42 7.22
C ALA A 72 -12.98 -4.72 7.14
#